data_61d7cf783f9fcdb540739ecd8bee113e
#
_entry.id   61d7cf783f9fcdb540739ecd8bee113e
#
_cell.length_a   1.000
_cell.length_b   1.000
_cell.length_c   1.000
_cell.angle_alpha   90.00
_cell.angle_beta   90.00
_cell.angle_gamma   90.00
#
_symmetry.space_group_name_H-M   'P 1'
#
loop_
_entity.id
_entity.type
_entity.pdbx_description
1 polymer ?
#
loop_
_entity_poly.entity_id
_entity_poly.type
_entity_poly.pdbx_seq_one_letter_code
_entity_poly.pdbx_strand_id
1 'polypeptide(L)'
;VNASFADREGYSSIINTDVAGTTISTSSRLGYRWLNGDRSWMYGLNAGYDSRPMNSVSTDTGINVSGKEKSVFFQQVAVNAEAVSNSFNFNTYALVPVGDTQQRLNPYYESGALDKYGIDVGYFITPDLNASVGYYYQAGDAPCNQAGGKSPDGSGILTKLGHEITDGLTLGGEISHDNAYQTRV
;
A
#
# COMPACT_ATOMS: atom_id res chain seq x y z
N VAL A 1 5.88 6.72 -11.33
CA VAL A 1 6.56 5.74 -12.18
C VAL A 1 6.81 4.49 -11.37
N ASN A 2 6.26 3.38 -11.80
CA ASN A 2 6.47 2.08 -11.19
C ASN A 2 7.42 1.27 -12.06
N ALA A 3 8.48 0.74 -11.47
CA ALA A 3 9.34 -0.24 -12.11
C ALA A 3 9.34 -1.52 -11.26
N SER A 4 8.83 -2.59 -11.84
CA SER A 4 8.83 -3.91 -11.20
C SER A 4 9.76 -4.84 -11.99
N PHE A 5 10.69 -5.43 -11.28
CA PHE A 5 11.62 -6.41 -11.86
C PHE A 5 11.46 -7.71 -11.08
N ALA A 6 10.50 -8.54 -11.41
CA ALA A 6 10.55 -9.94 -11.03
C ALA A 6 9.34 -10.76 -11.43
N ASP A 7 9.52 -11.49 -12.49
CA ASP A 7 8.67 -12.62 -12.87
C ASP A 7 9.39 -13.97 -12.72
N ARG A 8 10.56 -13.99 -12.12
CA ARG A 8 11.41 -15.20 -12.10
C ARG A 8 11.91 -15.49 -10.70
N GLU A 9 12.27 -16.76 -10.48
CA GLU A 9 13.03 -17.18 -9.31
C GLU A 9 14.26 -16.29 -9.11
N GLY A 10 14.52 -15.85 -7.88
CA GLY A 10 15.65 -15.00 -7.55
C GLY A 10 15.28 -13.73 -6.78
N TYR A 11 16.15 -12.75 -6.84
CA TYR A 11 15.94 -11.47 -6.17
C TYR A 11 14.99 -10.56 -6.97
N SER A 12 14.10 -9.91 -6.27
CA SER A 12 13.20 -8.90 -6.85
C SER A 12 13.36 -7.55 -6.18
N SER A 13 13.26 -6.50 -6.95
CA SER A 13 13.20 -5.13 -6.42
C SER A 13 12.06 -4.36 -7.07
N ILE A 14 11.35 -3.59 -6.27
CA ILE A 14 10.28 -2.71 -6.72
C ILE A 14 10.61 -1.31 -6.22
N ILE A 15 10.62 -0.34 -7.11
CA ILE A 15 10.76 1.07 -6.77
C ILE A 15 9.57 1.80 -7.37
N ASN A 16 8.74 2.37 -6.50
CA ASN A 16 7.60 3.18 -6.88
C ASN A 16 7.86 4.63 -6.52
N THR A 17 7.52 5.52 -7.41
CA THR A 17 7.64 6.96 -7.18
C THR A 17 6.37 7.63 -7.65
N ASP A 18 5.65 8.26 -6.73
CA ASP A 18 4.46 9.05 -7.00
C ASP A 18 4.75 10.53 -6.76
N VAL A 19 4.28 11.35 -7.66
CA VAL A 19 4.38 12.80 -7.55
C VAL A 19 2.97 13.37 -7.44
N ALA A 20 2.69 13.99 -6.31
CA ALA A 20 1.42 14.68 -6.07
C ALA A 20 1.71 16.11 -5.57
N GLY A 21 1.26 17.10 -6.34
CA GLY A 21 1.55 18.49 -6.02
C GLY A 21 3.06 18.77 -6.02
N THR A 22 3.57 19.23 -4.89
CA THR A 22 5.01 19.53 -4.68
C THR A 22 5.78 18.43 -3.97
N THR A 23 5.15 17.29 -3.70
CA THR A 23 5.74 16.20 -2.92
C THR A 23 5.99 14.96 -3.77
N ILE A 24 7.05 14.23 -3.45
CA ILE A 24 7.43 12.97 -4.11
C ILE A 24 7.37 11.86 -3.04
N SER A 25 6.51 10.89 -3.27
CA SER A 25 6.46 9.66 -2.47
C SER A 25 7.34 8.59 -3.09
N THR A 26 8.06 7.86 -2.27
CA THR A 26 8.91 6.76 -2.72
C THR A 26 8.58 5.48 -1.98
N SER A 27 8.60 4.36 -2.68
CA SER A 27 8.44 3.03 -2.13
C SER A 27 9.49 2.11 -2.74
N SER A 28 10.21 1.40 -1.91
CA SER A 28 11.22 0.44 -2.35
C SER A 28 10.96 -0.91 -1.70
N ARG A 29 11.11 -1.99 -2.46
CA ARG A 29 10.98 -3.36 -2.00
C ARG A 29 12.16 -4.18 -2.48
N LEU A 30 12.67 -5.02 -1.60
CA LEU A 30 13.65 -6.05 -1.93
C LEU A 30 13.11 -7.40 -1.47
N GLY A 31 13.17 -8.39 -2.33
CA GLY A 31 12.63 -9.70 -2.03
C GLY A 31 13.38 -10.84 -2.68
N TYR A 32 12.98 -12.03 -2.30
CA TYR A 32 13.49 -13.28 -2.85
C TYR A 32 12.32 -14.23 -3.13
N ARG A 33 12.36 -14.87 -4.28
CA ARG A 33 11.38 -15.85 -4.74
C ARG A 33 12.05 -17.20 -5.00
N TRP A 34 11.34 -18.28 -4.69
CA TRP A 34 11.80 -19.64 -4.95
C TRP A 34 10.63 -20.52 -5.34
N LEU A 35 10.93 -21.56 -6.10
CA LEU A 35 9.97 -22.59 -6.49
C LEU A 35 10.03 -23.76 -5.50
N ASN A 36 8.88 -24.43 -5.30
CA ASN A 36 8.87 -25.71 -4.62
C ASN A 36 9.51 -26.82 -5.49
N GLY A 37 9.69 -28.02 -4.93
CA GLY A 37 10.41 -29.10 -5.59
C GLY A 37 9.81 -29.57 -6.91
N ASP A 38 8.48 -29.55 -7.04
CA ASP A 38 7.74 -29.94 -8.25
C ASP A 38 7.41 -28.74 -9.17
N ARG A 39 7.84 -27.53 -8.80
CA ARG A 39 7.64 -26.28 -9.51
C ARG A 39 6.18 -25.90 -9.74
N SER A 40 5.27 -26.43 -8.92
CA SER A 40 3.84 -26.07 -8.98
C SER A 40 3.52 -24.80 -8.21
N TRP A 41 4.37 -24.38 -7.28
CA TRP A 41 4.23 -23.20 -6.48
C TRP A 41 5.52 -22.38 -6.44
N MET A 42 5.35 -21.08 -6.59
CA MET A 42 6.38 -20.08 -6.31
C MET A 42 6.04 -19.39 -4.99
N TYR A 43 7.01 -19.33 -4.11
CA TYR A 43 6.92 -18.58 -2.85
C TYR A 43 7.81 -17.37 -2.91
N GLY A 44 7.40 -16.31 -2.24
CA GLY A 44 8.19 -15.09 -2.16
C GLY A 44 8.08 -14.40 -0.81
N LEU A 45 9.17 -13.79 -0.41
CA LEU A 45 9.23 -12.89 0.73
C LEU A 45 9.88 -11.58 0.28
N ASN A 46 9.31 -10.47 0.67
CA ASN A 46 9.92 -9.18 0.45
C ASN A 46 9.74 -8.25 1.65
N ALA A 47 10.65 -7.32 1.77
CA ALA A 47 10.58 -6.23 2.74
C ALA A 47 10.99 -4.93 2.06
N GLY A 48 10.55 -3.82 2.61
CA GLY A 48 10.90 -2.54 2.05
C GLY A 48 10.52 -1.37 2.92
N TYR A 49 10.76 -0.20 2.37
CA TYR A 49 10.59 1.07 3.04
C TYR A 49 9.84 2.04 2.15
N ASP A 50 8.84 2.67 2.72
CA ASP A 50 8.02 3.67 2.07
C ASP A 50 8.23 5.02 2.77
N SER A 51 8.27 6.06 1.97
CA SER A 51 8.43 7.43 2.43
C SER A 51 7.46 8.33 1.68
N ARG A 52 6.64 9.05 2.44
CA ARG A 52 5.65 9.98 1.91
C ARG A 52 5.73 11.32 2.62
N PRO A 53 6.44 12.30 2.03
CA PRO A 53 6.33 13.68 2.47
C PRO A 53 4.94 14.23 2.10
N MET A 54 4.39 15.08 2.96
CA MET A 54 3.14 15.78 2.73
C MET A 54 3.28 17.24 3.19
N ASN A 55 2.91 18.17 2.31
CA ASN A 55 2.83 19.57 2.67
C ASN A 55 1.47 19.90 3.29
N SER A 56 1.46 20.69 4.33
CA SER A 56 0.22 21.13 4.99
C SER A 56 -0.54 22.22 4.25
N VAL A 57 -0.23 22.46 2.97
CA VAL A 57 -0.98 23.39 2.12
C VAL A 57 -2.30 22.78 1.66
N SER A 58 -3.27 23.64 1.39
CA SER A 58 -4.63 23.25 1.02
C SER A 58 -4.71 22.37 -0.24
N THR A 59 -3.76 22.50 -1.16
CA THR A 59 -3.69 21.68 -2.37
C THR A 59 -3.40 20.21 -2.12
N ASP A 60 -2.59 19.89 -1.09
CA ASP A 60 -2.19 18.53 -0.79
C ASP A 60 -3.12 17.87 0.23
N THR A 61 -3.67 18.65 1.16
CA THR A 61 -4.49 18.13 2.26
C THR A 61 -5.99 18.39 2.11
N GLY A 62 -6.38 19.28 1.22
CA GLY A 62 -7.76 19.80 1.12
C GLY A 62 -8.18 20.65 2.34
N ILE A 63 -7.26 20.92 3.26
CA ILE A 63 -7.51 21.68 4.49
C ILE A 63 -6.91 23.07 4.34
N ASN A 64 -7.73 24.09 4.52
CA ASN A 64 -7.25 25.47 4.48
C ASN A 64 -6.49 25.79 5.77
N VAL A 65 -5.16 25.78 5.71
CA VAL A 65 -4.28 26.05 6.84
C VAL A 65 -3.88 27.52 6.83
N SER A 66 -4.41 28.29 7.76
CA SER A 66 -3.92 29.64 8.03
C SER A 66 -2.63 29.55 8.85
N GLY A 67 -1.48 29.70 8.22
CA GLY A 67 -0.19 29.66 8.89
C GLY A 67 0.97 29.40 7.94
N LYS A 68 2.16 29.18 8.52
CA LYS A 68 3.34 28.78 7.75
C LYS A 68 3.17 27.37 7.23
N GLU A 69 3.51 27.17 5.96
CA GLU A 69 3.63 25.84 5.37
C GLU A 69 4.53 24.95 6.22
N LYS A 70 4.05 23.76 6.51
CA LYS A 70 4.80 22.73 7.22
C LYS A 70 4.85 21.47 6.37
N SER A 71 6.04 21.01 6.09
CA SER A 71 6.24 19.69 5.51
C SER A 71 6.29 18.66 6.64
N VAL A 72 5.47 17.63 6.53
CA VAL A 72 5.48 16.47 7.41
C VAL A 72 5.95 15.26 6.60
N PHE A 73 6.56 14.31 7.29
CA PHE A 73 7.20 13.18 6.65
C PHE A 73 6.74 11.89 7.31
N PHE A 74 5.99 11.08 6.57
CA PHE A 74 5.54 9.78 7.04
C PHE A 74 6.41 8.68 6.44
N GLN A 75 6.77 7.71 7.26
CA GLN A 75 7.64 6.61 6.90
C GLN A 75 7.04 5.30 7.41
N GLN A 76 7.20 4.23 6.64
CA GLN A 76 6.78 2.90 7.07
C GLN A 76 7.71 1.82 6.52
N VAL A 77 7.83 0.76 7.29
CA VAL A 77 8.42 -0.50 6.85
C VAL A 77 7.29 -1.38 6.36
N ALA A 78 7.51 -2.05 5.24
CA ALA A 78 6.59 -3.01 4.69
C ALA A 78 7.24 -4.39 4.60
N VAL A 79 6.49 -5.42 4.94
CA VAL A 79 6.86 -6.82 4.72
C VAL A 79 5.71 -7.52 4.01
N ASN A 80 6.07 -8.47 3.14
CA ASN A 80 5.10 -9.20 2.36
C ASN A 80 5.57 -10.64 2.17
N ALA A 81 4.61 -11.57 2.18
CA ALA A 81 4.81 -12.96 1.79
C ALA A 81 3.78 -13.34 0.73
N GLU A 82 4.23 -14.07 -0.27
CA GLU A 82 3.39 -14.50 -1.39
C GLU A 82 3.55 -15.98 -1.69
N ALA A 83 2.49 -16.61 -2.20
CA ALA A 83 2.50 -17.94 -2.75
C ALA A 83 1.66 -17.93 -4.03
N VAL A 84 2.26 -18.33 -5.14
CA VAL A 84 1.66 -18.25 -6.47
C VAL A 84 1.73 -19.60 -7.15
N SER A 85 0.62 -20.06 -7.71
CA SER A 85 0.52 -21.23 -8.58
C SER A 85 -0.05 -20.82 -9.95
N ASN A 86 -0.24 -21.78 -10.83
CA ASN A 86 -0.88 -21.54 -12.13
C ASN A 86 -2.32 -21.03 -12.02
N SER A 87 -3.02 -21.31 -10.92
CA SER A 87 -4.43 -20.97 -10.75
C SER A 87 -4.68 -19.99 -9.62
N PHE A 88 -3.85 -19.97 -8.59
CA PHE A 88 -4.08 -19.19 -7.38
C PHE A 88 -2.89 -18.34 -7.02
N ASN A 89 -3.16 -17.19 -6.44
CA ASN A 89 -2.18 -16.41 -5.70
C ASN A 89 -2.69 -16.12 -4.28
N PHE A 90 -1.79 -16.17 -3.34
CA PHE A 90 -2.01 -15.77 -1.96
C PHE A 90 -0.96 -14.74 -1.61
N ASN A 91 -1.39 -13.68 -0.95
CA ASN A 91 -0.53 -12.60 -0.55
C ASN A 91 -0.89 -12.15 0.86
N THR A 92 0.10 -11.94 1.70
CA THR A 92 -0.11 -11.32 3.02
C THR A 92 0.93 -10.23 3.23
N TYR A 93 0.52 -9.14 3.86
CA TYR A 93 1.39 -8.00 4.05
C TYR A 93 1.17 -7.31 5.39
N ALA A 94 2.22 -6.67 5.86
CA ALA A 94 2.17 -5.76 6.98
C ALA A 94 2.90 -4.46 6.62
N LEU A 95 2.26 -3.34 6.92
CA LEU A 95 2.81 -2.00 6.82
C LEU A 95 2.86 -1.41 8.23
N VAL A 96 4.06 -1.12 8.71
CA VAL A 96 4.29 -0.64 10.08
C VAL A 96 4.95 0.73 10.01
N PRO A 97 4.28 1.78 10.48
CA PRO A 97 4.86 3.11 10.57
C PRO A 97 6.11 3.13 11.44
N VAL A 98 7.07 3.94 11.05
CA VAL A 98 8.33 4.15 11.78
C VAL A 98 8.66 5.63 11.84
N GLY A 99 9.49 6.02 12.81
CA GLY A 99 9.84 7.42 13.02
C GLY A 99 8.72 8.21 13.68
N ASP A 100 8.53 9.46 13.25
CA ASP A 100 7.46 10.32 13.78
C ASP A 100 6.11 9.92 13.18
N THR A 101 5.44 9.01 13.86
CA THR A 101 4.17 8.43 13.41
C THR A 101 2.98 9.37 13.56
N GLN A 102 3.10 10.38 14.43
CA GLN A 102 2.07 11.40 14.64
C GLN A 102 2.66 12.77 14.34
N GLN A 103 2.06 13.52 13.43
CA GLN A 103 2.54 14.83 13.05
C GLN A 103 1.43 15.86 13.06
N ARG A 104 1.70 16.99 13.73
CA ARG A 104 0.78 18.08 13.81
C ARG A 104 0.87 18.94 12.56
N LEU A 105 -0.20 18.97 11.78
CA LEU A 105 -0.30 19.77 10.57
C LEU A 105 -0.62 21.23 10.90
N ASN A 106 -1.52 21.47 11.84
CA ASN A 106 -1.89 22.81 12.34
C ASN A 106 -2.41 22.69 13.78
N PRO A 107 -2.82 23.81 14.43
CA PRO A 107 -3.34 23.76 15.81
C PRO A 107 -4.55 22.85 16.01
N TYR A 108 -5.28 22.51 14.96
CA TYR A 108 -6.54 21.78 15.00
C TYR A 108 -6.46 20.37 14.41
N TYR A 109 -5.44 20.09 13.59
CA TYR A 109 -5.30 18.82 12.88
C TYR A 109 -3.95 18.17 13.13
N GLU A 110 -4.01 16.94 13.52
CA GLU A 110 -2.87 16.04 13.57
C GLU A 110 -3.12 14.93 12.54
N SER A 111 -2.06 14.47 11.90
CA SER A 111 -2.08 13.31 11.00
C SER A 111 -1.19 12.24 11.55
N GLY A 112 -1.58 10.98 11.37
CA GLY A 112 -0.83 9.83 11.81
C GLY A 112 -0.73 8.79 10.70
N ALA A 113 0.36 8.05 10.69
CA ALA A 113 0.49 6.86 9.88
C ALA A 113 -0.15 5.67 10.60
N LEU A 114 -0.79 4.77 9.84
CA LEU A 114 -1.52 3.63 10.37
C LEU A 114 -0.73 2.35 10.13
N ASP A 115 -0.71 1.47 11.13
CA ASP A 115 -0.43 0.06 10.91
C ASP A 115 -1.47 -0.52 9.97
N LYS A 116 -1.05 -1.33 9.02
CA LYS A 116 -1.96 -2.04 8.12
C LYS A 116 -1.50 -3.47 7.90
N TYR A 117 -2.40 -4.40 8.13
CA TYR A 117 -2.19 -5.83 7.93
C TYR A 117 -3.23 -6.34 6.95
N GLY A 118 -2.83 -7.13 5.98
CA GLY A 118 -3.77 -7.64 5.00
C GLY A 118 -3.42 -9.02 4.46
N ILE A 119 -4.45 -9.65 3.90
CA ILE A 119 -4.36 -10.91 3.19
C ILE A 119 -5.21 -10.82 1.93
N ASP A 120 -4.66 -11.27 0.80
CA ASP A 120 -5.34 -11.33 -0.48
C ASP A 120 -5.32 -12.77 -1.00
N VAL A 121 -6.41 -13.17 -1.62
CA VAL A 121 -6.53 -14.42 -2.37
C VAL A 121 -6.97 -14.08 -3.79
N GLY A 122 -6.20 -14.50 -4.76
CA GLY A 122 -6.50 -14.29 -6.17
C GLY A 122 -6.61 -15.59 -6.95
N TYR A 123 -7.31 -15.49 -8.06
CA TYR A 123 -7.50 -16.56 -9.01
C TYR A 123 -7.18 -16.08 -10.42
N PHE A 124 -6.40 -16.85 -11.15
CA PHE A 124 -6.12 -16.61 -12.56
C PHE A 124 -7.29 -17.16 -13.39
N ILE A 125 -8.16 -16.27 -13.86
CA ILE A 125 -9.32 -16.62 -14.73
C ILE A 125 -8.80 -17.11 -16.08
N THR A 126 -7.77 -16.45 -16.59
CA THR A 126 -6.94 -16.88 -17.71
C THR A 126 -5.47 -16.64 -17.32
N PRO A 127 -4.49 -17.15 -18.06
CA PRO A 127 -3.09 -16.85 -17.78
C PRO A 127 -2.78 -15.35 -17.64
N ASP A 128 -3.51 -14.51 -18.36
CA ASP A 128 -3.27 -13.07 -18.44
C ASP A 128 -4.26 -12.26 -17.57
N LEU A 129 -5.32 -12.88 -17.03
CA LEU A 129 -6.36 -12.20 -16.26
C LEU A 129 -6.45 -12.77 -14.85
N ASN A 130 -6.14 -11.94 -13.88
CA ASN A 130 -6.23 -12.26 -12.46
C ASN A 130 -7.28 -11.40 -11.76
N ALA A 131 -8.10 -12.02 -10.92
CA ALA A 131 -8.97 -11.33 -10.00
C ALA A 131 -8.65 -11.76 -8.57
N SER A 132 -8.64 -10.82 -7.64
CA SER A 132 -8.40 -11.12 -6.24
C SER A 132 -9.34 -10.39 -5.30
N VAL A 133 -9.57 -10.97 -4.15
CA VAL A 133 -10.26 -10.38 -3.02
C VAL A 133 -9.35 -10.43 -1.82
N GLY A 134 -9.35 -9.36 -1.05
CA GLY A 134 -8.55 -9.25 0.15
C GLY A 134 -9.33 -8.67 1.32
N TYR A 135 -8.78 -8.93 2.48
CA TYR A 135 -9.23 -8.36 3.74
C TYR A 135 -8.03 -7.67 4.39
N TYR A 136 -8.27 -6.50 4.94
CA TYR A 136 -7.25 -5.79 5.71
C TYR A 136 -7.80 -5.22 7.00
N TYR A 137 -6.92 -5.07 7.96
CA TYR A 137 -7.13 -4.35 9.19
C TYR A 137 -6.13 -3.21 9.28
N GLN A 138 -6.59 -2.06 9.73
CA GLN A 138 -5.73 -0.91 10.00
C GLN A 138 -5.98 -0.39 11.41
N ALA A 139 -4.92 0.04 12.06
CA ALA A 139 -4.96 0.60 13.39
C ALA A 139 -3.92 1.71 13.54
N GLY A 140 -4.18 2.68 14.40
CA GLY A 140 -3.22 3.72 14.75
C GLY A 140 -3.83 4.81 15.59
N ASP A 141 -3.00 5.42 16.37
CA ASP A 141 -3.34 6.56 17.24
C ASP A 141 -3.41 7.88 16.45
N ALA A 142 -3.92 7.86 15.21
CA ALA A 142 -4.14 9.11 14.51
C ALA A 142 -5.23 9.89 15.27
N PRO A 143 -4.90 10.93 16.03
CA PRO A 143 -5.90 11.69 16.74
C PRO A 143 -6.78 12.38 15.70
N CYS A 144 -7.96 11.82 15.54
CA CYS A 144 -8.99 12.48 14.80
C CYS A 144 -9.41 13.69 15.63
N ASN A 145 -8.87 14.82 15.31
CA ASN A 145 -9.22 16.17 15.75
C ASN A 145 -10.21 16.32 16.93
N GLN A 146 -10.09 17.38 17.69
CA GLN A 146 -10.96 17.76 18.81
C GLN A 146 -12.46 17.92 18.47
N ALA A 147 -12.87 17.66 17.25
CA ALA A 147 -14.22 17.86 16.74
C ALA A 147 -14.98 16.56 16.44
N GLY A 148 -14.68 15.45 17.13
CA GLY A 148 -15.46 14.22 17.02
C GLY A 148 -15.18 13.38 15.77
N GLY A 149 -13.98 13.41 15.27
CA GLY A 149 -13.54 12.54 14.19
C GLY A 149 -13.61 11.07 14.56
N LYS A 150 -13.93 10.21 13.59
CA LYS A 150 -13.92 8.76 13.77
C LYS A 150 -12.48 8.26 13.89
N SER A 151 -12.26 7.28 14.76
CA SER A 151 -11.01 6.53 14.75
C SER A 151 -10.77 5.93 13.37
N PRO A 152 -9.55 6.04 12.82
CA PRO A 152 -9.21 5.39 11.56
C PRO A 152 -9.08 3.88 11.69
N ASP A 153 -9.20 3.34 12.91
CA ASP A 153 -9.13 1.91 13.17
C ASP A 153 -10.31 1.19 12.51
N GLY A 154 -10.01 0.10 11.89
CA GLY A 154 -11.05 -0.70 11.29
C GLY A 154 -10.52 -1.69 10.26
N SER A 155 -11.44 -2.48 9.78
CA SER A 155 -11.19 -3.45 8.74
C SER A 155 -11.87 -3.05 7.45
N GLY A 156 -11.32 -3.51 6.35
CA GLY A 156 -11.88 -3.31 5.03
C GLY A 156 -11.69 -4.53 4.15
N ILE A 157 -12.41 -4.49 3.06
CA ILE A 157 -12.25 -5.44 1.96
C ILE A 157 -11.70 -4.71 0.74
N LEU A 158 -10.95 -5.43 -0.06
CA LEU A 158 -10.45 -4.92 -1.32
C LEU A 158 -10.66 -5.96 -2.42
N THR A 159 -10.87 -5.48 -3.63
CA THR A 159 -10.97 -6.31 -4.82
C THR A 159 -10.04 -5.74 -5.87
N LYS A 160 -9.24 -6.59 -6.48
CA LYS A 160 -8.31 -6.22 -7.54
C LYS A 160 -8.63 -7.00 -8.80
N LEU A 161 -8.43 -6.37 -9.94
CA LEU A 161 -8.45 -6.99 -11.24
C LEU A 161 -7.19 -6.57 -11.97
N GLY A 162 -6.41 -7.53 -12.46
CA GLY A 162 -5.21 -7.30 -13.25
C GLY A 162 -5.28 -8.05 -14.56
N HIS A 163 -4.94 -7.37 -15.65
CA HIS A 163 -4.85 -7.97 -16.97
C HIS A 163 -3.49 -7.67 -17.60
N GLU A 164 -2.75 -8.70 -17.92
CA GLU A 164 -1.50 -8.58 -18.67
C GLU A 164 -1.85 -8.40 -20.16
N ILE A 165 -1.53 -7.22 -20.66
CA ILE A 165 -1.82 -6.84 -22.07
C ILE A 165 -0.74 -7.39 -23.00
N THR A 166 0.49 -7.42 -22.52
CA THR A 166 1.67 -7.96 -23.21
C THR A 166 2.74 -8.25 -22.16
N ASP A 167 3.75 -9.03 -22.53
CA ASP A 167 4.85 -9.39 -21.64
C ASP A 167 5.40 -8.17 -20.88
N GLY A 168 5.24 -8.16 -19.58
CA GLY A 168 5.74 -7.10 -18.70
C GLY A 168 4.85 -5.85 -18.60
N LEU A 169 3.68 -5.80 -19.25
CA LEU A 169 2.72 -4.70 -19.12
C LEU A 169 1.38 -5.20 -18.57
N THR A 170 1.09 -4.88 -17.33
CA THR A 170 -0.18 -5.19 -16.67
C THR A 170 -1.00 -3.93 -16.46
N LEU A 171 -2.26 -3.95 -16.86
CA LEU A 171 -3.26 -2.96 -16.48
C LEU A 171 -4.08 -3.52 -15.34
N GLY A 172 -4.24 -2.74 -14.27
CA GLY A 172 -4.99 -3.18 -13.11
C GLY A 172 -5.84 -2.09 -12.49
N GLY A 173 -6.87 -2.51 -11.77
CA GLY A 173 -7.72 -1.67 -10.95
C GLY A 173 -7.93 -2.29 -9.57
N GLU A 174 -8.06 -1.44 -8.58
CA GLU A 174 -8.35 -1.83 -7.20
C GLU A 174 -9.53 -1.02 -6.67
N ILE A 175 -10.45 -1.70 -6.02
CA ILE A 175 -11.54 -1.08 -5.27
C ILE A 175 -11.43 -1.56 -3.83
N SER A 176 -11.36 -0.63 -2.90
CA SER A 176 -11.36 -0.92 -1.47
C SER A 176 -12.51 -0.22 -0.77
N HIS A 177 -13.04 -0.87 0.27
CA HIS A 177 -14.09 -0.31 1.12
C HIS A 177 -13.79 -0.61 2.58
N ASP A 178 -13.83 0.41 3.41
CA ASP A 178 -13.71 0.31 4.85
C ASP A 178 -14.62 1.32 5.57
N ASN A 179 -14.80 1.10 6.88
CA ASN A 179 -15.67 1.94 7.70
C ASN A 179 -15.11 3.35 7.98
N ALA A 180 -13.79 3.52 7.85
CA ALA A 180 -13.13 4.79 8.16
C ALA A 180 -13.14 5.73 6.95
N TYR A 181 -12.82 5.20 5.78
CA TYR A 181 -12.61 5.98 4.56
C TYR A 181 -13.60 5.69 3.44
N GLN A 182 -14.55 4.78 3.68
CA GLN A 182 -15.55 4.35 2.70
C GLN A 182 -14.93 3.71 1.44
N THR A 183 -15.52 3.95 0.28
CA THR A 183 -15.07 3.32 -0.97
C THR A 183 -14.00 4.17 -1.65
N ARG A 184 -12.91 3.51 -2.08
CA ARG A 184 -11.83 4.09 -2.89
C ARG A 184 -11.63 3.25 -4.15
N VAL A 185 -11.30 3.90 -5.23
CA VAL A 185 -11.03 3.31 -6.56
C VAL A 185 -9.67 3.78 -7.03
#